data_22d45536f4d5450dc20bcb108e6f9995
#
_entry.id   22d45536f4d5450dc20bcb108e6f9995
#
_cell.length_a   1.000
_cell.length_b   1.000
_cell.length_c   1.000
_cell.angle_alpha   90.00
_cell.angle_beta   90.00
_cell.angle_gamma   90.00
#
_symmetry.space_group_name_H-M   'P 1'
#
loop_
_entity.id
_entity.type
_entity.pdbx_description
1 polymer ?
#
loop_
_entity_poly.entity_id
_entity_poly.type
_entity_poly.pdbx_seq_one_letter_code
_entity_poly.pdbx_strand_id
1 'polypeptide(L)'
;MDHKKAVPKKSFVLGAIALLFLITGYETALFVHRAAVERIVSLKEKPDTVYVYIRGGEEIHSASGLGMTEGGPGMTKRDTVRARAKRSEVAEKVLSQYSPRRVESFRFNPNTVSVEDLQRLGFSEKQAASIDNYRQKGGVFHRKEDFSRSYVVADSVYQRLAPYISIPKLDINKADSAAFTTLPGIGKYFAGKMVEYRTRLGGYTYPEQLMEIYRFDREKYDGLKDLITCSAPKPYPLWTLPEQDLAKHPYIGWAAARAIVLYRNNTPPEQRSAEGIIKAGIIPEEYAGRFLRCFNTSCRPDTDPAPQE
;
A
#
# COMPACT_ATOMS: atom_id res chain seq x y z
N MET A 1 -11.31 67.38 -32.49
CA MET A 1 -10.82 66.01 -32.65
C MET A 1 -11.69 65.12 -31.71
N ASP A 2 -12.73 64.54 -32.28
CA ASP A 2 -13.65 63.66 -31.52
C ASP A 2 -13.10 62.26 -31.38
N HIS A 3 -12.68 61.91 -30.18
CA HIS A 3 -12.31 60.53 -29.83
C HIS A 3 -13.59 59.69 -29.71
N LYS A 4 -14.04 59.04 -30.79
CA LYS A 4 -15.06 58.01 -30.73
C LYS A 4 -14.56 56.84 -29.84
N LYS A 5 -15.10 56.72 -28.63
CA LYS A 5 -14.90 55.59 -27.76
C LYS A 5 -15.44 54.34 -28.46
N ALA A 6 -14.57 53.41 -28.85
CA ALA A 6 -14.94 52.16 -29.47
C ALA A 6 -15.72 51.28 -28.45
N VAL A 7 -16.99 51.03 -28.71
CA VAL A 7 -17.80 50.13 -27.89
C VAL A 7 -17.37 48.68 -28.19
N PRO A 8 -16.95 47.90 -27.16
CA PRO A 8 -16.51 46.53 -27.40
C PRO A 8 -17.65 45.66 -27.96
N LYS A 9 -17.32 44.77 -28.91
CA LYS A 9 -18.30 43.87 -29.51
C LYS A 9 -18.92 42.96 -28.43
N LYS A 10 -20.23 42.68 -28.47
CA LYS A 10 -20.99 41.90 -27.47
C LYS A 10 -20.34 40.55 -27.18
N SER A 11 -19.75 39.87 -28.17
CA SER A 11 -19.01 38.62 -27.99
C SER A 11 -17.74 38.75 -27.15
N PHE A 12 -17.04 39.91 -27.21
CA PHE A 12 -15.88 40.16 -26.37
C PHE A 12 -16.27 40.34 -24.91
N VAL A 13 -17.36 41.08 -24.65
CA VAL A 13 -17.89 41.28 -23.30
C VAL A 13 -18.33 39.93 -22.69
N LEU A 14 -18.99 39.07 -23.46
CA LEU A 14 -19.43 37.76 -23.02
C LEU A 14 -18.24 36.83 -22.69
N GLY A 15 -17.20 36.86 -23.53
CA GLY A 15 -15.94 36.14 -23.30
C GLY A 15 -15.21 36.60 -22.04
N ALA A 16 -15.15 37.92 -21.82
CA ALA A 16 -14.53 38.50 -20.63
C ALA A 16 -15.29 38.10 -19.34
N ILE A 17 -16.61 38.09 -19.36
CA ILE A 17 -17.44 37.65 -18.24
C ILE A 17 -17.21 36.14 -17.96
N ALA A 18 -17.19 35.30 -18.98
CA ALA A 18 -16.92 33.86 -18.83
C ALA A 18 -15.54 33.60 -18.24
N LEU A 19 -14.50 34.34 -18.67
CA LEU A 19 -13.15 34.25 -18.13
C LEU A 19 -13.13 34.65 -16.65
N LEU A 20 -13.86 35.70 -16.27
CA LEU A 20 -13.96 36.17 -14.90
C LEU A 20 -14.58 35.13 -13.99
N PHE A 21 -15.62 34.43 -14.45
CA PHE A 21 -16.22 33.31 -13.73
C PHE A 21 -15.26 32.12 -13.58
N LEU A 22 -14.46 31.81 -14.61
CA LEU A 22 -13.46 30.75 -14.53
C LEU A 22 -12.36 31.09 -13.51
N ILE A 23 -11.87 32.33 -13.51
CA ILE A 23 -10.85 32.78 -12.56
C ILE A 23 -11.40 32.75 -11.14
N THR A 24 -12.59 33.29 -10.90
CA THR A 24 -13.20 33.28 -9.55
C THR A 24 -13.53 31.85 -9.07
N GLY A 25 -13.98 30.98 -9.97
CA GLY A 25 -14.19 29.58 -9.67
C GLY A 25 -12.88 28.83 -9.32
N TYR A 26 -11.81 29.13 -10.02
CA TYR A 26 -10.49 28.56 -9.73
C TYR A 26 -9.95 29.06 -8.38
N GLU A 27 -10.03 30.36 -8.10
CA GLU A 27 -9.57 30.94 -6.83
C GLU A 27 -10.40 30.39 -5.63
N THR A 28 -11.72 30.22 -5.78
CA THR A 28 -12.54 29.61 -4.74
C THR A 28 -12.17 28.15 -4.52
N ALA A 29 -11.90 27.39 -5.57
CA ALA A 29 -11.45 26.00 -5.46
C ALA A 29 -10.08 25.91 -4.74
N LEU A 30 -9.13 26.78 -5.07
CA LEU A 30 -7.83 26.88 -4.38
C LEU A 30 -8.00 27.25 -2.90
N PHE A 31 -8.87 28.19 -2.59
CA PHE A 31 -9.14 28.58 -1.20
C PHE A 31 -9.71 27.42 -0.38
N VAL A 32 -10.71 26.70 -0.93
CA VAL A 32 -11.30 25.52 -0.27
C VAL A 32 -10.24 24.43 -0.09
N HIS A 33 -9.39 24.19 -1.11
CA HIS A 33 -8.30 23.23 -1.02
C HIS A 33 -7.30 23.59 0.08
N ARG A 34 -6.85 24.86 0.14
CA ARG A 34 -5.92 25.34 1.20
C ARG A 34 -6.53 25.20 2.59
N ALA A 35 -7.79 25.62 2.77
CA ALA A 35 -8.49 25.48 4.04
C ALA A 35 -8.66 24.00 4.47
N ALA A 36 -8.88 23.08 3.51
CA ALA A 36 -8.94 21.66 3.78
C ALA A 36 -7.57 21.10 4.19
N VAL A 37 -6.49 21.51 3.51
CA VAL A 37 -5.11 21.12 3.85
C VAL A 37 -4.72 21.62 5.24
N GLU A 38 -4.97 22.89 5.57
CA GLU A 38 -4.68 23.44 6.91
C GLU A 38 -5.47 22.70 8.00
N ARG A 39 -6.73 22.36 7.74
CA ARG A 39 -7.54 21.57 8.68
C ARG A 39 -6.99 20.17 8.88
N ILE A 40 -6.52 19.52 7.81
CA ILE A 40 -5.88 18.21 7.87
C ILE A 40 -4.58 18.27 8.65
N VAL A 41 -3.72 19.28 8.39
CA VAL A 41 -2.46 19.49 9.13
C VAL A 41 -2.75 19.73 10.61
N SER A 42 -3.69 20.60 10.95
CA SER A 42 -4.06 20.88 12.35
C SER A 42 -4.63 19.66 13.08
N LEU A 43 -5.35 18.78 12.38
CA LEU A 43 -5.83 17.51 12.94
C LEU A 43 -4.69 16.51 13.14
N LYS A 44 -3.66 16.54 12.27
CA LYS A 44 -2.48 15.69 12.37
C LYS A 44 -1.54 16.13 13.51
N GLU A 45 -1.43 17.45 13.73
CA GLU A 45 -0.60 18.03 14.79
C GLU A 45 -1.24 17.97 16.19
N LYS A 46 -2.57 17.84 16.26
CA LYS A 46 -3.31 17.67 17.52
C LYS A 46 -3.87 16.25 17.60
N PRO A 47 -3.05 15.26 17.95
CA PRO A 47 -3.56 13.91 18.19
C PRO A 47 -4.57 13.98 19.33
N ASP A 48 -5.73 13.33 19.18
CA ASP A 48 -6.75 13.18 20.24
C ASP A 48 -6.22 12.45 21.49
N THR A 49 -4.97 12.03 21.47
CA THR A 49 -4.34 11.25 22.52
C THR A 49 -3.21 12.05 23.16
N VAL A 50 -3.43 12.52 24.38
CA VAL A 50 -2.39 13.08 25.26
C VAL A 50 -1.62 11.91 25.86
N TYR A 51 -0.36 11.73 25.46
CA TYR A 51 0.53 10.75 26.08
C TYR A 51 1.06 11.33 27.40
N VAL A 52 0.57 10.84 28.52
CA VAL A 52 1.16 11.14 29.85
C VAL A 52 2.22 10.10 30.13
N TYR A 53 3.50 10.47 29.99
CA TYR A 53 4.60 9.65 30.48
C TYR A 53 4.69 9.76 31.98
N ILE A 54 4.23 8.76 32.73
CA ILE A 54 4.52 8.64 34.16
C ILE A 54 5.88 7.98 34.28
N ARG A 55 6.93 8.78 34.53
CA ARG A 55 8.24 8.30 34.93
C ARG A 55 8.10 7.82 36.38
N GLY A 56 8.36 6.56 36.64
CA GLY A 56 8.19 5.99 37.98
C GLY A 56 9.03 6.72 39.01
N GLY A 57 8.38 7.18 40.08
CA GLY A 57 9.01 7.43 41.35
C GLY A 57 9.34 8.86 41.75
N GLU A 58 8.74 9.89 41.16
CA GLU A 58 8.82 11.24 41.74
C GLU A 58 7.44 11.78 42.11
N GLU A 59 7.30 12.21 43.37
CA GLU A 59 6.10 12.86 43.88
C GLU A 59 5.74 14.07 43.00
N ILE A 60 4.50 14.10 42.52
CA ILE A 60 3.97 15.22 41.77
C ILE A 60 3.80 16.40 42.74
N HIS A 61 4.83 17.24 42.85
CA HIS A 61 4.63 18.57 43.36
C HIS A 61 3.69 19.31 42.40
N SER A 62 2.54 19.64 42.95
CA SER A 62 1.41 20.34 42.35
C SER A 62 1.82 21.35 41.27
N ALA A 63 1.24 21.22 40.07
CA ALA A 63 1.18 22.30 39.12
C ALA A 63 0.44 23.48 39.77
N SER A 64 1.22 24.41 40.31
CA SER A 64 0.78 25.73 40.76
C SER A 64 0.37 26.54 39.54
N GLY A 65 -0.94 26.64 39.31
CA GLY A 65 -1.45 27.43 38.18
C GLY A 65 -2.95 27.67 38.19
N LEU A 66 -3.68 27.04 39.09
CA LEU A 66 -5.06 27.43 39.37
C LEU A 66 -5.12 27.99 40.79
N GLY A 67 -5.19 29.32 40.87
CA GLY A 67 -5.31 30.04 42.11
C GLY A 67 -6.38 29.40 43.01
N MET A 68 -5.93 28.79 44.11
CA MET A 68 -6.82 28.43 45.23
C MET A 68 -7.24 29.72 45.90
N THR A 69 -8.42 30.24 45.56
CA THR A 69 -9.12 31.09 46.49
C THR A 69 -9.63 30.18 47.60
N GLU A 70 -8.99 30.24 48.75
CA GLU A 70 -9.59 29.71 49.98
C GLU A 70 -10.98 30.28 50.17
N GLY A 71 -11.89 29.43 50.64
CA GLY A 71 -13.31 29.68 50.66
C GLY A 71 -13.72 31.07 51.16
N GLY A 72 -14.62 31.69 50.40
CA GLY A 72 -15.24 32.95 50.77
C GLY A 72 -15.87 32.88 52.19
N PRO A 73 -16.04 34.04 52.82
CA PRO A 73 -16.56 34.12 54.19
C PRO A 73 -18.01 33.60 54.21
N GLY A 74 -18.25 32.43 54.84
CA GLY A 74 -19.55 31.83 54.99
C GLY A 74 -19.65 30.31 54.84
N MET A 75 -18.57 29.62 54.44
CA MET A 75 -18.58 28.14 54.31
C MET A 75 -18.25 27.45 55.64
N THR A 76 -19.15 26.56 56.09
CA THR A 76 -18.95 25.75 57.29
C THR A 76 -17.94 24.63 57.02
N LYS A 77 -17.26 24.10 58.07
CA LYS A 77 -16.37 22.94 57.96
C LYS A 77 -17.02 21.73 57.27
N ARG A 78 -18.34 21.58 57.36
CA ARG A 78 -19.11 20.53 56.69
C ARG A 78 -19.18 20.73 55.19
N ASP A 79 -19.31 21.96 54.74
CA ASP A 79 -19.41 22.28 53.30
C ASP A 79 -18.07 22.10 52.58
N THR A 80 -16.97 22.43 53.27
CA THR A 80 -15.64 22.19 52.72
C THR A 80 -15.30 20.70 52.61
N VAL A 81 -15.70 19.88 53.62
CA VAL A 81 -15.54 18.41 53.57
C VAL A 81 -16.38 17.80 52.42
N ARG A 82 -17.63 18.28 52.24
CA ARG A 82 -18.51 17.80 51.17
C ARG A 82 -18.04 18.23 49.78
N ALA A 83 -17.49 19.43 49.65
CA ALA A 83 -16.87 19.91 48.41
C ALA A 83 -15.59 19.12 48.09
N ARG A 84 -14.77 18.75 49.07
CA ARG A 84 -13.57 17.94 48.91
C ARG A 84 -13.91 16.50 48.51
N ALA A 85 -14.94 15.88 49.14
CA ALA A 85 -15.45 14.56 48.74
C ALA A 85 -15.99 14.54 47.30
N LYS A 86 -16.80 15.53 46.91
CA LYS A 86 -17.29 15.65 45.51
C LYS A 86 -16.14 15.86 44.53
N ARG A 87 -15.10 16.63 44.86
CA ARG A 87 -13.90 16.80 44.03
C ARG A 87 -13.09 15.51 43.90
N SER A 88 -12.96 14.70 44.97
CA SER A 88 -12.26 13.41 44.87
C SER A 88 -13.06 12.42 44.00
N GLU A 89 -14.38 12.38 44.11
CA GLU A 89 -15.25 11.53 43.33
C GLU A 89 -15.21 11.91 41.81
N VAL A 90 -15.20 13.21 41.50
CA VAL A 90 -15.07 13.72 40.15
C VAL A 90 -13.66 13.44 39.61
N ALA A 91 -12.61 13.62 40.43
CA ALA A 91 -11.24 13.32 40.04
C ALA A 91 -11.04 11.82 39.81
N GLU A 92 -11.61 10.96 40.65
CA GLU A 92 -11.56 9.50 40.48
C GLU A 92 -12.34 9.03 39.22
N LYS A 93 -13.49 9.65 38.92
CA LYS A 93 -14.26 9.39 37.74
C LYS A 93 -13.55 9.88 36.47
N VAL A 94 -12.86 11.01 36.52
CA VAL A 94 -12.01 11.50 35.44
C VAL A 94 -10.79 10.61 35.28
N LEU A 95 -10.11 10.22 36.35
CA LEU A 95 -8.97 9.29 36.32
C LEU A 95 -9.36 7.89 35.80
N SER A 96 -10.54 7.38 36.15
CA SER A 96 -11.04 6.11 35.63
C SER A 96 -11.42 6.17 34.15
N GLN A 97 -11.87 7.34 33.67
CA GLN A 97 -12.07 7.57 32.23
C GLN A 97 -10.75 7.75 31.46
N TYR A 98 -9.70 8.23 32.13
CA TYR A 98 -8.34 8.34 31.59
C TYR A 98 -7.41 7.22 32.12
N SER A 99 -7.91 5.97 32.20
CA SER A 99 -7.00 4.84 32.32
C SER A 99 -6.01 4.91 31.16
N PRO A 100 -4.68 4.98 31.40
CA PRO A 100 -3.72 5.05 30.32
C PRO A 100 -3.91 3.81 29.47
N ARG A 101 -4.45 3.97 28.26
CA ARG A 101 -4.56 2.86 27.31
C ARG A 101 -3.14 2.32 27.13
N ARG A 102 -2.92 1.10 27.54
CA ARG A 102 -1.63 0.43 27.30
C ARG A 102 -1.46 0.37 25.79
N VAL A 103 -0.58 1.22 25.25
CA VAL A 103 -0.25 1.22 23.84
C VAL A 103 0.72 0.08 23.59
N GLU A 104 0.28 -0.85 22.78
CA GLU A 104 1.07 -2.03 22.40
C GLU A 104 1.78 -1.79 21.05
N SER A 105 2.78 -2.62 20.77
CA SER A 105 3.43 -2.65 19.46
C SER A 105 3.65 -4.11 19.09
N PHE A 106 2.99 -4.56 18.05
CA PHE A 106 3.07 -5.92 17.49
C PHE A 106 2.99 -5.88 15.97
N ARG A 107 3.44 -6.93 15.31
CA ARG A 107 3.37 -7.02 13.85
C ARG A 107 1.91 -7.01 13.38
N PHE A 108 1.61 -6.15 12.41
CA PHE A 108 0.28 -6.06 11.83
C PHE A 108 0.34 -5.70 10.33
N ASN A 109 -0.72 -6.08 9.63
CA ASN A 109 -0.96 -5.67 8.25
C ASN A 109 -2.08 -4.61 8.27
N PRO A 110 -1.82 -3.37 7.83
CA PRO A 110 -2.82 -2.30 7.84
C PRO A 110 -4.05 -2.60 6.97
N ASN A 111 -3.97 -3.58 6.05
CA ASN A 111 -5.11 -3.99 5.23
C ASN A 111 -6.04 -5.01 5.91
N THR A 112 -5.59 -5.72 6.95
CA THR A 112 -6.35 -6.82 7.57
C THR A 112 -6.50 -6.72 9.07
N VAL A 113 -5.76 -5.83 9.73
CA VAL A 113 -5.80 -5.63 11.18
C VAL A 113 -7.22 -5.24 11.64
N SER A 114 -7.68 -5.77 12.79
CA SER A 114 -8.99 -5.44 13.34
C SER A 114 -9.06 -4.01 13.89
N VAL A 115 -10.27 -3.48 14.04
CA VAL A 115 -10.50 -2.15 14.66
C VAL A 115 -10.00 -2.15 16.12
N GLU A 116 -10.24 -3.25 16.84
CA GLU A 116 -9.80 -3.44 18.22
C GLU A 116 -8.28 -3.44 18.32
N ASP A 117 -7.60 -4.13 17.41
CA ASP A 117 -6.13 -4.17 17.38
C ASP A 117 -5.54 -2.81 16.98
N LEU A 118 -6.19 -2.06 16.10
CA LEU A 118 -5.80 -0.68 15.84
C LEU A 118 -5.89 0.18 17.10
N GLN A 119 -6.92 -0.01 17.92
CA GLN A 119 -7.02 0.69 19.20
C GLN A 119 -5.93 0.26 20.19
N ARG A 120 -5.55 -1.02 20.24
CA ARG A 120 -4.41 -1.52 21.02
C ARG A 120 -3.08 -0.92 20.54
N LEU A 121 -2.94 -0.70 19.23
CA LEU A 121 -1.80 0.00 18.63
C LEU A 121 -1.78 1.51 18.91
N GLY A 122 -2.79 2.05 19.62
CA GLY A 122 -2.84 3.43 20.08
C GLY A 122 -3.67 4.38 19.21
N PHE A 123 -4.43 3.86 18.26
CA PHE A 123 -5.40 4.69 17.52
C PHE A 123 -6.65 4.92 18.37
N SER A 124 -7.25 6.11 18.26
CA SER A 124 -8.59 6.34 18.81
C SER A 124 -9.65 5.53 18.04
N GLU A 125 -10.81 5.33 18.64
CA GLU A 125 -11.93 4.64 17.99
C GLU A 125 -12.29 5.29 16.64
N LYS A 126 -12.33 6.62 16.57
CA LYS A 126 -12.60 7.37 15.33
C LYS A 126 -11.52 7.16 14.27
N GLN A 127 -10.25 7.12 14.67
CA GLN A 127 -9.14 6.86 13.74
C GLN A 127 -9.19 5.44 13.21
N ALA A 128 -9.39 4.45 14.09
CA ALA A 128 -9.52 3.05 13.72
C ALA A 128 -10.72 2.82 12.77
N ALA A 129 -11.88 3.41 13.08
CA ALA A 129 -13.03 3.37 12.20
C ALA A 129 -12.79 4.05 10.84
N SER A 130 -12.01 5.14 10.80
CA SER A 130 -11.67 5.81 9.54
C SER A 130 -10.74 4.95 8.66
N ILE A 131 -9.79 4.22 9.24
CA ILE A 131 -8.95 3.26 8.52
C ILE A 131 -9.82 2.12 7.98
N ASP A 132 -10.73 1.61 8.78
CA ASP A 132 -11.64 0.55 8.35
C ASP A 132 -12.59 1.00 7.23
N ASN A 133 -13.17 2.17 7.34
CA ASN A 133 -14.00 2.78 6.30
C ASN A 133 -13.24 2.98 4.98
N TYR A 134 -11.95 3.34 5.04
CA TYR A 134 -11.10 3.45 3.85
C TYR A 134 -10.99 2.08 3.16
N ARG A 135 -10.73 1.01 3.92
CA ARG A 135 -10.64 -0.36 3.39
C ARG A 135 -11.96 -0.85 2.81
N GLN A 136 -13.07 -0.62 3.51
CA GLN A 136 -14.42 -1.00 3.05
C GLN A 136 -14.81 -0.33 1.72
N LYS A 137 -14.27 0.87 1.45
CA LYS A 137 -14.43 1.58 0.17
C LYS A 137 -13.46 1.11 -0.91
N GLY A 138 -12.73 0.01 -0.68
CA GLY A 138 -11.75 -0.54 -1.64
C GLY A 138 -10.36 0.09 -1.56
N GLY A 139 -10.10 0.91 -0.53
CA GLY A 139 -8.75 1.44 -0.27
C GLY A 139 -7.79 0.36 0.18
N VAL A 140 -6.58 0.37 -0.37
CA VAL A 140 -5.50 -0.59 -0.06
C VAL A 140 -4.22 0.18 0.23
N PHE A 141 -3.51 -0.24 1.26
CA PHE A 141 -2.16 0.23 1.57
C PHE A 141 -1.17 -0.72 0.91
N HIS A 142 -0.48 -0.28 -0.13
CA HIS A 142 0.48 -1.10 -0.86
C HIS A 142 1.86 -1.07 -0.20
N ARG A 143 2.22 0.08 0.37
CA ARG A 143 3.51 0.34 1.02
C ARG A 143 3.30 0.88 2.43
N LYS A 144 4.33 0.78 3.25
CA LYS A 144 4.31 1.38 4.60
C LYS A 144 4.06 2.89 4.55
N GLU A 145 4.62 3.54 3.53
CA GLU A 145 4.49 4.97 3.27
C GLU A 145 3.05 5.38 2.93
N ASP A 146 2.26 4.49 2.32
CA ASP A 146 0.84 4.77 2.07
C ASP A 146 0.05 4.88 3.37
N PHE A 147 0.42 4.05 4.37
CA PHE A 147 -0.17 4.13 5.70
C PHE A 147 0.21 5.44 6.40
N SER A 148 1.44 5.93 6.25
CA SER A 148 1.87 7.21 6.83
C SER A 148 1.15 8.41 6.19
N ARG A 149 0.79 8.31 4.90
CA ARG A 149 0.06 9.37 4.18
C ARG A 149 -1.40 9.48 4.59
N SER A 150 -1.93 8.50 5.32
CA SER A 150 -3.30 8.57 5.83
C SER A 150 -3.45 9.73 6.81
N TYR A 151 -4.45 10.59 6.60
CA TYR A 151 -4.68 11.78 7.43
C TYR A 151 -4.96 11.47 8.91
N VAL A 152 -5.35 10.24 9.22
CA VAL A 152 -5.62 9.80 10.59
C VAL A 152 -4.39 9.26 11.31
N VAL A 153 -3.27 9.05 10.62
CA VAL A 153 -2.03 8.50 11.17
C VAL A 153 -1.06 9.64 11.44
N ALA A 154 -0.89 10.00 12.71
CA ALA A 154 0.10 10.99 13.11
C ALA A 154 1.53 10.48 12.87
N ASP A 155 2.47 11.38 12.53
CA ASP A 155 3.86 10.99 12.22
C ASP A 155 4.54 10.27 13.38
N SER A 156 4.30 10.70 14.63
CA SER A 156 4.83 10.05 15.84
C SER A 156 4.32 8.62 16.01
N VAL A 157 3.05 8.38 15.69
CA VAL A 157 2.45 7.04 15.72
C VAL A 157 3.04 6.18 14.60
N TYR A 158 3.18 6.73 13.39
CA TYR A 158 3.81 6.02 12.28
C TYR A 158 5.26 5.62 12.59
N GLN A 159 6.09 6.55 13.05
CA GLN A 159 7.50 6.26 13.40
C GLN A 159 7.62 5.11 14.39
N ARG A 160 6.75 5.06 15.40
CA ARG A 160 6.70 3.97 16.37
C ARG A 160 6.28 2.65 15.76
N LEU A 161 5.30 2.67 14.84
CA LEU A 161 4.68 1.48 14.26
C LEU A 161 5.37 0.98 12.98
N ALA A 162 6.16 1.81 12.29
CA ALA A 162 6.81 1.46 11.02
C ALA A 162 7.60 0.15 11.03
N PRO A 163 8.35 -0.21 12.11
CA PRO A 163 9.04 -1.51 12.18
C PRO A 163 8.08 -2.71 12.24
N TYR A 164 6.87 -2.49 12.72
CA TYR A 164 5.87 -3.54 12.93
C TYR A 164 4.89 -3.69 11.76
N ILE A 165 4.90 -2.76 10.80
CA ILE A 165 4.05 -2.86 9.60
C ILE A 165 4.61 -3.97 8.69
N SER A 166 3.76 -4.96 8.40
CA SER A 166 4.07 -6.09 7.51
C SER A 166 2.99 -6.22 6.45
N ILE A 167 3.28 -5.73 5.25
CA ILE A 167 2.39 -5.87 4.08
C ILE A 167 2.99 -6.97 3.21
N PRO A 168 2.30 -8.10 3.01
CA PRO A 168 2.80 -9.18 2.19
C PRO A 168 2.85 -8.75 0.72
N LYS A 169 3.93 -9.11 0.02
CA LYS A 169 4.03 -8.94 -1.42
C LYS A 169 3.08 -9.89 -2.15
N LEU A 170 2.54 -9.44 -3.27
CA LEU A 170 1.66 -10.25 -4.10
C LEU A 170 2.49 -11.27 -4.90
N ASP A 171 2.22 -12.55 -4.72
CA ASP A 171 2.86 -13.61 -5.51
C ASP A 171 2.24 -13.71 -6.90
N ILE A 172 3.01 -13.34 -7.93
CA ILE A 172 2.52 -13.32 -9.31
C ILE A 172 2.17 -14.71 -9.85
N ASN A 173 2.69 -15.78 -9.25
CA ASN A 173 2.35 -17.14 -9.63
C ASN A 173 1.05 -17.65 -8.98
N LYS A 174 0.61 -17.04 -7.88
CA LYS A 174 -0.61 -17.44 -7.15
C LYS A 174 -1.77 -16.50 -7.35
N ALA A 175 -1.48 -15.22 -7.65
CA ALA A 175 -2.49 -14.19 -7.78
C ALA A 175 -3.48 -14.49 -8.92
N ASP A 176 -4.74 -14.24 -8.67
CA ASP A 176 -5.78 -14.21 -9.70
C ASP A 176 -5.90 -12.82 -10.35
N SER A 177 -6.78 -12.69 -11.33
CA SER A 177 -7.00 -11.41 -12.02
C SER A 177 -7.52 -10.32 -11.06
N ALA A 178 -8.32 -10.67 -10.05
CA ALA A 178 -8.82 -9.71 -9.08
C ALA A 178 -7.69 -9.19 -8.18
N ALA A 179 -6.83 -10.09 -7.70
CA ALA A 179 -5.66 -9.73 -6.92
C ALA A 179 -4.69 -8.84 -7.70
N PHE A 180 -4.47 -9.10 -8.99
CA PHE A 180 -3.65 -8.21 -9.82
C PHE A 180 -4.23 -6.81 -9.98
N THR A 181 -5.56 -6.65 -10.01
CA THR A 181 -6.17 -5.31 -10.09
C THR A 181 -5.99 -4.49 -8.82
N THR A 182 -5.58 -5.08 -7.71
CA THR A 182 -5.23 -4.32 -6.50
C THR A 182 -3.89 -3.59 -6.63
N LEU A 183 -3.03 -3.99 -7.56
CA LEU A 183 -1.74 -3.34 -7.79
C LEU A 183 -1.91 -1.96 -8.43
N PRO A 184 -1.12 -0.95 -8.01
CA PRO A 184 -1.21 0.39 -8.57
C PRO A 184 -0.90 0.38 -10.08
N GLY A 185 -1.76 1.04 -10.86
CA GLY A 185 -1.60 1.13 -12.32
C GLY A 185 -1.97 -0.14 -13.12
N ILE A 186 -2.43 -1.21 -12.45
CA ILE A 186 -2.85 -2.45 -13.09
C ILE A 186 -4.38 -2.50 -13.17
N GLY A 187 -4.93 -2.20 -14.35
CA GLY A 187 -6.35 -2.37 -14.61
C GLY A 187 -6.71 -3.79 -15.08
N LYS A 188 -8.00 -4.05 -15.27
CA LYS A 188 -8.54 -5.37 -15.69
C LYS A 188 -7.84 -5.94 -16.93
N TYR A 189 -7.47 -5.09 -17.90
CA TYR A 189 -6.77 -5.51 -19.10
C TYR A 189 -5.41 -6.15 -18.79
N PHE A 190 -4.55 -5.44 -18.06
CA PHE A 190 -3.23 -5.96 -17.71
C PHE A 190 -3.32 -7.14 -16.74
N ALA A 191 -4.23 -7.11 -15.78
CA ALA A 191 -4.48 -8.23 -14.88
C ALA A 191 -4.83 -9.52 -15.66
N GLY A 192 -5.71 -9.42 -16.66
CA GLY A 192 -6.03 -10.54 -17.55
C GLY A 192 -4.82 -11.02 -18.36
N LYS A 193 -4.02 -10.07 -18.91
CA LYS A 193 -2.81 -10.40 -19.67
C LYS A 193 -1.70 -11.02 -18.81
N MET A 194 -1.56 -10.62 -17.55
CA MET A 194 -0.63 -11.24 -16.61
C MET A 194 -1.01 -12.70 -16.33
N VAL A 195 -2.30 -12.99 -16.13
CA VAL A 195 -2.79 -14.38 -15.96
C VAL A 195 -2.61 -15.20 -17.24
N GLU A 196 -2.97 -14.65 -18.40
CA GLU A 196 -2.81 -15.30 -19.71
C GLU A 196 -1.34 -15.64 -19.97
N TYR A 197 -0.44 -14.68 -19.77
CA TYR A 197 0.97 -14.85 -20.03
C TYR A 197 1.60 -15.87 -19.06
N ARG A 198 1.22 -15.83 -17.78
CA ARG A 198 1.58 -16.85 -16.79
C ARG A 198 1.19 -18.25 -17.26
N THR A 199 -0.02 -18.41 -17.76
CA THR A 199 -0.52 -19.72 -18.22
C THR A 199 0.30 -20.22 -19.42
N ARG A 200 0.64 -19.34 -20.35
CA ARG A 200 1.48 -19.70 -21.50
C ARG A 200 2.91 -20.05 -21.12
N LEU A 201 3.50 -19.38 -20.12
CA LEU A 201 4.82 -19.69 -19.60
C LEU A 201 4.86 -20.98 -18.75
N GLY A 202 3.70 -21.45 -18.26
CA GLY A 202 3.65 -22.46 -17.22
C GLY A 202 4.00 -21.94 -15.82
N GLY A 203 4.05 -20.62 -15.67
CA GLY A 203 4.42 -19.87 -14.49
C GLY A 203 5.58 -18.91 -14.73
N TYR A 204 5.58 -17.80 -14.01
CA TYR A 204 6.71 -16.87 -14.03
C TYR A 204 7.90 -17.46 -13.30
N THR A 205 9.07 -17.37 -13.88
CA THR A 205 10.32 -17.80 -13.25
C THR A 205 11.02 -16.63 -12.55
N TYR A 206 10.82 -15.41 -13.08
CA TYR A 206 11.33 -14.17 -12.52
C TYR A 206 10.36 -13.00 -12.84
N PRO A 207 10.30 -11.98 -11.98
CA PRO A 207 9.30 -10.91 -12.11
C PRO A 207 9.42 -10.07 -13.39
N GLU A 208 10.62 -9.93 -13.95
CA GLU A 208 10.88 -9.11 -15.15
C GLU A 208 10.19 -9.65 -16.40
N GLN A 209 9.74 -10.92 -16.39
CA GLN A 209 8.93 -11.49 -17.47
C GLN A 209 7.61 -10.73 -17.69
N LEU A 210 7.16 -9.95 -16.71
CA LEU A 210 6.00 -9.06 -16.88
C LEU A 210 6.22 -8.03 -17.99
N MET A 211 7.46 -7.60 -18.22
CA MET A 211 7.80 -6.65 -19.30
C MET A 211 7.71 -7.26 -20.71
N GLU A 212 7.56 -8.57 -20.83
CA GLU A 212 7.33 -9.24 -22.11
C GLU A 212 5.86 -9.19 -22.56
N ILE A 213 4.97 -8.75 -21.66
CA ILE A 213 3.57 -8.53 -21.98
C ILE A 213 3.45 -7.25 -22.84
N TYR A 214 2.73 -7.34 -23.94
CA TYR A 214 2.53 -6.20 -24.84
C TYR A 214 2.07 -4.93 -24.10
N ARG A 215 2.76 -3.81 -24.30
CA ARG A 215 2.55 -2.52 -23.62
C ARG A 215 2.76 -2.51 -22.12
N PHE A 216 3.35 -3.54 -21.56
CA PHE A 216 3.81 -3.53 -20.17
C PHE A 216 5.25 -3.03 -20.12
N ASP A 217 5.40 -1.71 -20.03
CA ASP A 217 6.71 -1.04 -20.09
C ASP A 217 7.47 -1.10 -18.77
N ARG A 218 8.72 -0.62 -18.83
CA ARG A 218 9.62 -0.55 -17.68
C ARG A 218 9.06 0.33 -16.57
N GLU A 219 8.37 1.42 -16.90
CA GLU A 219 7.79 2.34 -15.92
C GLU A 219 6.74 1.64 -15.06
N LYS A 220 5.84 0.88 -15.69
CA LYS A 220 4.84 0.06 -14.97
C LYS A 220 5.50 -0.97 -14.08
N TYR A 221 6.52 -1.66 -14.58
CA TYR A 221 7.26 -2.64 -13.80
C TYR A 221 7.94 -2.01 -12.58
N ASP A 222 8.64 -0.89 -12.76
CA ASP A 222 9.32 -0.17 -11.68
C ASP A 222 8.34 0.35 -10.61
N GLY A 223 7.10 0.68 -11.01
CA GLY A 223 6.04 1.10 -10.09
C GLY A 223 5.52 0.00 -9.16
N LEU A 224 5.77 -1.28 -9.48
CA LEU A 224 5.21 -2.41 -8.72
C LEU A 224 6.22 -3.50 -8.31
N LYS A 225 7.47 -3.45 -8.76
CA LYS A 225 8.49 -4.48 -8.48
C LYS A 225 8.74 -4.74 -6.99
N ASP A 226 8.56 -3.73 -6.15
CA ASP A 226 8.68 -3.83 -4.69
C ASP A 226 7.43 -4.44 -4.02
N LEU A 227 6.31 -4.48 -4.72
CA LEU A 227 5.01 -4.99 -4.24
C LEU A 227 4.75 -6.45 -4.60
N ILE A 228 5.56 -7.00 -5.51
CA ILE A 228 5.38 -8.35 -6.03
C ILE A 228 6.50 -9.30 -5.59
N THR A 229 6.19 -10.57 -5.60
CA THR A 229 7.15 -11.66 -5.44
C THR A 229 6.84 -12.74 -6.46
N CYS A 230 7.80 -13.60 -6.73
CA CYS A 230 7.67 -14.70 -7.69
C CYS A 230 8.08 -16.00 -7.01
N SER A 231 7.10 -16.79 -6.56
CA SER A 231 7.39 -18.15 -6.08
C SER A 231 7.80 -19.04 -7.25
N ALA A 232 8.60 -20.08 -6.96
CA ALA A 232 9.00 -21.03 -7.99
C ALA A 232 7.76 -21.66 -8.66
N PRO A 233 7.67 -21.61 -10.00
CA PRO A 233 6.59 -22.27 -10.73
C PRO A 233 6.72 -23.78 -10.63
N LYS A 234 5.64 -24.48 -10.97
CA LYS A 234 5.72 -25.94 -11.18
C LYS A 234 6.65 -26.21 -12.36
N PRO A 235 7.43 -27.33 -12.32
CA PRO A 235 8.25 -27.69 -13.46
C PRO A 235 7.41 -27.80 -14.74
N TYR A 236 7.83 -27.08 -15.79
CA TYR A 236 7.13 -27.15 -17.07
C TYR A 236 7.38 -28.54 -17.70
N PRO A 237 6.34 -29.25 -18.14
CA PRO A 237 6.50 -30.64 -18.61
C PRO A 237 7.00 -30.70 -20.07
N LEU A 238 8.17 -30.13 -20.31
CA LEU A 238 8.81 -29.97 -21.63
C LEU A 238 8.95 -31.29 -22.40
N TRP A 239 9.19 -32.38 -21.67
CA TRP A 239 9.47 -33.69 -22.28
C TRP A 239 8.23 -34.54 -22.54
N THR A 240 7.06 -34.13 -22.05
CA THR A 240 5.84 -34.93 -22.14
C THR A 240 4.72 -34.26 -22.89
N LEU A 241 4.71 -32.93 -22.98
CA LEU A 241 3.66 -32.18 -23.67
C LEU A 241 3.60 -32.49 -25.18
N PRO A 242 2.40 -32.51 -25.79
CA PRO A 242 2.24 -32.59 -27.22
C PRO A 242 2.74 -31.32 -27.93
N GLU A 243 3.02 -31.43 -29.22
CA GLU A 243 3.53 -30.32 -30.05
C GLU A 243 2.66 -29.06 -29.95
N GLN A 244 1.33 -29.24 -29.99
CA GLN A 244 0.36 -28.14 -29.93
C GLN A 244 0.45 -27.32 -28.61
N ASP A 245 0.72 -27.97 -27.50
CA ASP A 245 0.83 -27.30 -26.22
C ASP A 245 2.20 -26.67 -26.01
N LEU A 246 3.25 -27.32 -26.48
CA LEU A 246 4.60 -26.73 -26.51
C LEU A 246 4.64 -25.45 -27.35
N ALA A 247 3.93 -25.43 -28.48
CA ALA A 247 3.87 -24.27 -29.37
C ALA A 247 3.23 -23.01 -28.75
N LYS A 248 2.43 -23.18 -27.69
CA LYS A 248 1.81 -22.05 -26.95
C LYS A 248 2.80 -21.29 -26.09
N HIS A 249 3.94 -21.93 -25.74
CA HIS A 249 4.95 -21.30 -24.90
C HIS A 249 5.65 -20.15 -25.64
N PRO A 250 5.80 -18.95 -25.01
CA PRO A 250 6.30 -17.75 -25.69
C PRO A 250 7.69 -17.90 -26.33
N TYR A 251 8.55 -18.75 -25.78
CA TYR A 251 9.92 -18.95 -26.25
C TYR A 251 10.09 -20.16 -27.18
N ILE A 252 9.04 -20.94 -27.42
CA ILE A 252 9.10 -22.16 -28.24
C ILE A 252 8.50 -21.90 -29.62
N GLY A 253 7.20 -21.65 -29.68
CA GLY A 253 6.50 -21.53 -30.96
C GLY A 253 6.43 -22.85 -31.76
N TRP A 254 5.77 -22.85 -32.92
CA TRP A 254 5.45 -24.07 -33.67
C TRP A 254 6.68 -24.80 -34.23
N ALA A 255 7.65 -24.07 -34.80
CA ALA A 255 8.84 -24.68 -35.38
C ALA A 255 9.69 -25.41 -34.35
N ALA A 256 9.97 -24.73 -33.21
CA ALA A 256 10.72 -25.31 -32.14
C ALA A 256 9.97 -26.45 -31.42
N ALA A 257 8.65 -26.33 -31.26
CA ALA A 257 7.83 -27.41 -30.68
C ALA A 257 7.98 -28.72 -31.43
N ARG A 258 7.87 -28.68 -32.78
CA ARG A 258 8.10 -29.84 -33.62
C ARG A 258 9.52 -30.39 -33.48
N ALA A 259 10.51 -29.52 -33.50
CA ALA A 259 11.92 -29.92 -33.35
C ALA A 259 12.21 -30.53 -31.95
N ILE A 260 11.58 -30.01 -30.88
CA ILE A 260 11.67 -30.57 -29.52
C ILE A 260 11.07 -31.98 -29.48
N VAL A 261 9.92 -32.21 -30.13
CA VAL A 261 9.33 -33.54 -30.22
C VAL A 261 10.24 -34.52 -30.94
N LEU A 262 10.87 -34.11 -32.05
CA LEU A 262 11.87 -34.91 -32.74
C LEU A 262 13.12 -35.17 -31.88
N TYR A 263 13.63 -34.12 -31.22
CA TYR A 263 14.78 -34.25 -30.32
C TYR A 263 14.55 -35.25 -29.20
N ARG A 264 13.39 -35.17 -28.52
CA ARG A 264 13.08 -36.10 -27.41
C ARG A 264 12.89 -37.52 -27.87
N ASN A 265 12.41 -37.76 -29.10
CA ASN A 265 12.21 -39.09 -29.65
C ASN A 265 13.55 -39.75 -30.04
N ASN A 266 14.55 -38.94 -30.40
CA ASN A 266 15.86 -39.41 -30.85
C ASN A 266 16.94 -39.35 -29.73
N THR A 267 16.60 -38.80 -28.55
CA THR A 267 17.54 -38.65 -27.43
C THR A 267 17.07 -39.45 -26.23
N PRO A 268 17.90 -40.29 -25.65
CA PRO A 268 17.56 -41.00 -24.42
C PRO A 268 17.19 -40.06 -23.28
N PRO A 269 16.25 -40.44 -22.38
CA PRO A 269 15.78 -39.57 -21.29
C PRO A 269 16.88 -38.94 -20.45
N GLU A 270 17.96 -39.69 -20.19
CA GLU A 270 19.12 -39.29 -19.36
C GLU A 270 19.97 -38.20 -20.00
N GLN A 271 19.87 -38.06 -21.33
CA GLN A 271 20.67 -37.10 -22.11
C GLN A 271 19.84 -35.87 -22.51
N ARG A 272 18.53 -35.86 -22.17
CA ARG A 272 17.66 -34.71 -22.49
C ARG A 272 17.93 -33.56 -21.56
N SER A 273 18.32 -32.44 -22.12
CA SER A 273 18.55 -31.21 -21.36
C SER A 273 18.10 -29.97 -22.13
N ALA A 274 17.82 -28.88 -21.42
CA ALA A 274 17.50 -27.60 -22.04
C ALA A 274 18.69 -27.06 -22.84
N GLU A 275 19.90 -27.26 -22.32
CA GLU A 275 21.15 -26.93 -23.01
C GLU A 275 21.34 -27.75 -24.29
N GLY A 276 20.93 -29.01 -24.27
CA GLY A 276 20.95 -29.87 -25.45
C GLY A 276 20.07 -29.36 -26.59
N ILE A 277 18.87 -28.85 -26.24
CA ILE A 277 17.95 -28.22 -27.19
C ILE A 277 18.57 -26.98 -27.82
N ILE A 278 19.25 -26.13 -27.03
CA ILE A 278 19.93 -24.94 -27.56
C ILE A 278 21.11 -25.29 -28.41
N LYS A 279 21.97 -26.27 -28.01
CA LYS A 279 23.09 -26.75 -28.78
C LYS A 279 22.66 -27.33 -30.13
N ALA A 280 21.47 -27.92 -30.17
CA ALA A 280 20.89 -28.42 -31.41
C ALA A 280 20.26 -27.30 -32.30
N GLY A 281 20.35 -26.03 -31.91
CA GLY A 281 19.82 -24.88 -32.66
C GLY A 281 18.29 -24.86 -32.77
N ILE A 282 17.60 -25.56 -31.89
CA ILE A 282 16.13 -25.69 -31.90
C ILE A 282 15.46 -24.38 -31.47
N ILE A 283 16.03 -23.71 -30.46
CA ILE A 283 15.53 -22.41 -29.96
C ILE A 283 16.36 -21.29 -30.59
N PRO A 284 15.71 -20.23 -31.15
CA PRO A 284 16.42 -19.05 -31.66
C PRO A 284 17.33 -18.43 -30.57
N GLU A 285 18.49 -17.93 -30.98
CA GLU A 285 19.51 -17.38 -30.07
C GLU A 285 18.96 -16.26 -29.19
N GLU A 286 18.04 -15.44 -29.72
CA GLU A 286 17.38 -14.35 -28.99
C GLU A 286 16.56 -14.83 -27.78
N TYR A 287 16.06 -16.06 -27.79
CA TYR A 287 15.29 -16.67 -26.69
C TYR A 287 16.12 -17.63 -25.85
N ALA A 288 17.32 -18.00 -26.28
CA ALA A 288 18.13 -19.04 -25.61
C ALA A 288 18.36 -18.78 -24.12
N GLY A 289 18.76 -17.56 -23.77
CA GLY A 289 18.98 -17.17 -22.38
C GLY A 289 17.71 -17.19 -21.53
N ARG A 290 16.58 -16.73 -22.07
CA ARG A 290 15.27 -16.74 -21.39
C ARG A 290 14.76 -18.17 -21.25
N PHE A 291 14.91 -18.98 -22.26
CA PHE A 291 14.56 -20.40 -22.27
C PHE A 291 15.32 -21.14 -21.16
N LEU A 292 16.66 -21.00 -21.10
CA LEU A 292 17.45 -21.63 -20.04
C LEU A 292 17.01 -21.21 -18.63
N ARG A 293 16.74 -19.93 -18.41
CA ARG A 293 16.24 -19.44 -17.11
C ARG A 293 14.91 -20.08 -16.70
N CYS A 294 14.07 -20.46 -17.66
CA CYS A 294 12.79 -21.13 -17.39
C CYS A 294 12.93 -22.63 -17.14
N PHE A 295 13.85 -23.30 -17.82
CA PHE A 295 13.91 -24.76 -17.86
C PHE A 295 15.12 -25.34 -17.11
N ASN A 296 16.14 -24.53 -16.74
CA ASN A 296 17.26 -24.98 -15.96
C ASN A 296 17.02 -24.74 -14.47
N THR A 297 16.72 -25.82 -13.74
CA THR A 297 16.40 -25.78 -12.30
C THR A 297 17.63 -25.37 -11.44
N SER A 298 18.82 -25.36 -12.00
CA SER A 298 20.05 -25.00 -11.30
C SER A 298 20.36 -23.49 -11.22
N CYS A 299 19.65 -22.66 -12.01
CA CYS A 299 19.79 -21.20 -11.96
C CYS A 299 18.60 -20.56 -11.21
N ARG A 300 18.45 -20.87 -9.93
CA ARG A 300 17.65 -20.01 -9.05
C ARG A 300 18.51 -18.83 -8.65
N PRO A 301 18.09 -17.57 -8.87
CA PRO A 301 18.62 -16.47 -8.10
C PRO A 301 18.27 -16.72 -6.64
N ASP A 302 19.26 -16.54 -5.77
CA ASP A 302 19.14 -16.73 -4.32
C ASP A 302 17.86 -16.10 -3.79
N THR A 303 17.01 -16.91 -3.19
CA THR A 303 15.95 -16.45 -2.31
C THR A 303 16.62 -15.71 -1.16
N ASP A 304 16.18 -14.49 -0.89
CA ASP A 304 16.52 -13.76 0.33
C ASP A 304 16.57 -14.73 1.53
N PRO A 305 17.59 -14.63 2.40
CA PRO A 305 17.70 -15.49 3.54
C PRO A 305 16.44 -15.36 4.41
N ALA A 306 15.90 -16.50 4.82
CA ALA A 306 14.80 -16.56 5.76
C ALA A 306 15.13 -15.69 6.99
N PRO A 307 14.18 -14.92 7.54
CA PRO A 307 14.41 -14.21 8.79
C PRO A 307 14.76 -15.25 9.85
N GLN A 308 15.95 -15.12 10.43
CA GLN A 308 16.35 -15.86 11.60
C GLN A 308 15.37 -15.54 12.73
N GLU A 309 14.88 -16.57 13.41
CA GLU A 309 13.97 -16.52 14.54
C GLU A 309 14.52 -15.70 15.73
#